data_0344949c297a273a7011ae64ac4b2481
#
_entry.id   0344949c297a273a7011ae64ac4b2481
#
_cell.length_a   1.000
_cell.length_b   1.000
_cell.length_c   1.000
_cell.angle_alpha   90.00
_cell.angle_beta   90.00
_cell.angle_gamma   90.00
#
_symmetry.space_group_name_H-M   'P 1'
#
loop_
_entity.id
_entity.type
_entity.pdbx_description
1 polymer ?
#
loop_
_entity_poly.entity_id
_entity_poly.type
_entity_poly.pdbx_seq_one_letter_code
_entity_poly.pdbx_strand_id
1 'polypeptide(L)'
;MESHQITRSERIIFDAIRQQLLPGEEMLERIRFSDSRHGDVEADALIFIPNAGVAVIEIKGGLVSFADGQWSLSDESGNQRRINPVEQGRKAKHALRRYLERQSEWQLGLIRAEWFVAMPFTQVDGDMGPEGRRELLIGKSDVSKMLQQIRTVLTSPLNADPFPSPADITLAI
;
A
#
# COMPACT_ATOMS: atom_id res chain seq x y z
N MET A 1 24.30 9.24 5.62
CA MET A 1 22.83 9.30 5.68
C MET A 1 22.34 9.74 4.32
N GLU A 2 22.02 8.78 3.43
CA GLU A 2 21.42 9.12 2.14
C GLU A 2 19.98 9.58 2.40
N SER A 3 19.74 10.87 2.33
CA SER A 3 18.38 11.40 2.25
C SER A 3 17.84 11.00 0.88
N HIS A 4 17.13 9.89 0.80
CA HIS A 4 16.40 9.52 -0.41
C HIS A 4 15.41 10.64 -0.70
N GLN A 5 15.71 11.39 -1.76
CA GLN A 5 14.84 12.45 -2.21
C GLN A 5 13.47 11.87 -2.61
N ILE A 6 12.39 12.48 -2.11
CA ILE A 6 11.03 12.09 -2.48
C ILE A 6 10.84 12.25 -3.99
N THR A 7 10.41 11.19 -4.65
CA THR A 7 10.14 11.22 -6.09
C THR A 7 8.87 12.02 -6.40
N ARG A 8 8.67 12.39 -7.66
CA ARG A 8 7.44 13.08 -8.09
C ARG A 8 6.19 12.25 -7.84
N SER A 9 6.25 10.96 -8.13
CA SER A 9 5.12 10.04 -7.89
C SER A 9 4.78 9.89 -6.42
N GLU A 10 5.78 9.75 -5.55
CA GLU A 10 5.58 9.70 -4.10
C GLU A 10 4.93 10.99 -3.59
N ARG A 11 5.42 12.14 -4.05
CA ARG A 11 4.85 13.43 -3.65
C ARG A 11 3.37 13.54 -4.02
N ILE A 12 3.01 13.18 -5.24
CA ILE A 12 1.61 13.19 -5.70
C ILE A 12 0.75 12.32 -4.80
N ILE A 13 1.18 11.10 -4.51
CA ILE A 13 0.42 10.15 -3.69
C ILE A 13 0.34 10.60 -2.24
N PHE A 14 1.46 11.01 -1.63
CA PHE A 14 1.46 11.48 -0.24
C PHE A 14 0.58 12.71 -0.04
N ASP A 15 0.64 13.67 -0.96
CA ASP A 15 -0.21 14.86 -0.91
C ASP A 15 -1.69 14.50 -1.09
N ALA A 16 -2.00 13.58 -1.99
CA ALA A 16 -3.36 13.09 -2.19
C ALA A 16 -3.91 12.38 -0.94
N ILE A 17 -3.10 11.56 -0.27
CA ILE A 17 -3.48 10.90 0.98
C ILE A 17 -3.76 11.96 2.05
N ARG A 18 -2.83 12.89 2.29
CA ARG A 18 -3.00 13.94 3.30
C ARG A 18 -4.27 14.75 3.14
N GLN A 19 -4.63 15.07 1.90
CA GLN A 19 -5.85 15.83 1.58
C GLN A 19 -7.14 15.04 1.83
N GLN A 20 -7.08 13.72 1.83
CA GLN A 20 -8.24 12.83 1.93
C GLN A 20 -8.40 12.19 3.30
N LEU A 21 -7.41 12.31 4.20
CA LEU A 21 -7.48 11.76 5.55
C LEU A 21 -8.64 12.38 6.32
N LEU A 22 -9.43 11.54 7.00
CA LEU A 22 -10.46 11.94 7.92
C LEU A 22 -9.90 12.00 9.36
N PRO A 23 -10.59 12.69 10.30
CA PRO A 23 -10.16 12.70 11.70
C PRO A 23 -9.97 11.29 12.26
N GLY A 24 -8.83 11.04 12.89
CA GLY A 24 -8.45 9.75 13.44
C GLY A 24 -7.73 8.82 12.46
N GLU A 25 -7.69 9.15 11.18
CA GLU A 25 -6.88 8.43 10.20
C GLU A 25 -5.46 8.99 10.16
N GLU A 26 -4.48 8.12 9.98
CA GLU A 26 -3.07 8.50 9.96
C GLU A 26 -2.32 7.85 8.80
N MET A 27 -1.30 8.54 8.30
CA MET A 27 -0.36 8.01 7.31
C MET A 27 1.05 8.03 7.88
N LEU A 28 1.78 6.93 7.63
CA LEU A 28 3.22 6.84 7.83
C LEU A 28 3.91 6.64 6.49
N GLU A 29 4.95 7.42 6.23
CA GLU A 29 5.72 7.36 4.99
C GLU A 29 6.97 6.51 5.17
N ARG A 30 7.33 5.73 4.15
CA ARG A 30 8.60 5.01 4.03
C ARG A 30 8.97 4.21 5.27
N ILE A 31 8.12 3.24 5.61
CA ILE A 31 8.34 2.38 6.76
C ILE A 31 9.13 1.14 6.36
N ARG A 32 10.19 0.86 7.10
CA ARG A 32 10.97 -0.37 6.94
C ARG A 32 10.67 -1.34 8.07
N PHE A 33 10.48 -2.58 7.70
CA PHE A 33 10.31 -3.71 8.62
C PHE A 33 11.46 -4.67 8.47
N SER A 34 12.10 -5.05 9.57
CA SER A 34 13.01 -6.19 9.58
C SER A 34 12.20 -7.49 9.60
N ASP A 35 12.26 -8.23 8.52
CA ASP A 35 11.57 -9.52 8.40
C ASP A 35 12.59 -10.67 8.44
N SER A 36 12.38 -11.63 9.34
CA SER A 36 13.24 -12.80 9.47
C SER A 36 13.26 -13.72 8.24
N ARG A 37 12.24 -13.61 7.37
CA ARG A 37 12.13 -14.45 6.16
C ARG A 37 12.69 -13.80 4.90
N HIS A 38 12.58 -12.49 4.79
CA HIS A 38 12.84 -11.76 3.54
C HIS A 38 13.85 -10.62 3.69
N GLY A 39 14.46 -10.47 4.89
CA GLY A 39 15.32 -9.33 5.20
C GLY A 39 14.51 -8.05 5.43
N ASP A 40 15.09 -6.91 5.09
CA ASP A 40 14.39 -5.64 5.25
C ASP A 40 13.35 -5.46 4.13
N VAL A 41 12.11 -5.16 4.52
CA VAL A 41 10.99 -4.88 3.64
C VAL A 41 10.56 -3.43 3.86
N GLU A 42 10.36 -2.71 2.78
CA GLU A 42 9.89 -1.32 2.81
C GLU A 42 8.46 -1.23 2.29
N ALA A 43 7.64 -0.43 2.96
CA ALA A 43 6.36 0.03 2.45
C ALA A 43 6.48 1.52 2.15
N ASP A 44 6.05 1.98 0.98
CA ASP A 44 6.11 3.39 0.61
C ASP A 44 5.21 4.23 1.50
N ALA A 45 4.04 3.72 1.84
CA ALA A 45 3.17 4.31 2.86
C ALA A 45 2.33 3.25 3.58
N LEU A 46 1.98 3.56 4.82
CA LEU A 46 0.95 2.86 5.58
C LEU A 46 -0.16 3.86 5.91
N ILE A 47 -1.41 3.44 5.76
CA ILE A 47 -2.57 4.26 6.12
C ILE A 47 -3.38 3.50 7.16
N PHE A 48 -3.55 4.11 8.33
CA PHE A 48 -4.33 3.56 9.43
C PHE A 48 -5.73 4.13 9.40
N ILE A 49 -6.72 3.26 9.25
CA ILE A 49 -8.12 3.66 9.21
C ILE A 49 -8.83 3.04 10.40
N PRO A 50 -9.27 3.85 11.38
CA PRO A 50 -9.94 3.35 12.57
C PRO A 50 -11.15 2.48 12.23
N ASN A 51 -11.28 1.36 12.92
CA ASN A 51 -12.34 0.36 12.73
C ASN A 51 -12.36 -0.31 11.34
N ALA A 52 -11.35 -0.08 10.52
CA ALA A 52 -11.24 -0.70 9.20
C ALA A 52 -9.96 -1.53 9.05
N GLY A 53 -8.81 -0.98 9.40
CA GLY A 53 -7.55 -1.69 9.31
C GLY A 53 -6.41 -0.85 8.77
N VAL A 54 -5.43 -1.51 8.15
CA VAL A 54 -4.22 -0.88 7.60
C VAL A 54 -4.13 -1.13 6.10
N ALA A 55 -3.94 -0.06 5.35
CA ALA A 55 -3.57 -0.15 3.94
C ALA A 55 -2.05 -0.03 3.79
N VAL A 56 -1.46 -0.96 3.06
CA VAL A 56 -0.05 -0.95 2.67
C VAL A 56 0.02 -0.44 1.23
N ILE A 57 0.70 0.66 1.00
CA ILE A 57 0.77 1.31 -0.32
C ILE A 57 2.14 1.10 -0.93
N GLU A 58 2.16 0.53 -2.12
CA GLU A 58 3.31 0.48 -3.03
C GLU A 58 3.11 1.49 -4.14
N ILE A 59 4.09 2.36 -4.40
CA ILE A 59 4.00 3.44 -5.39
C ILE A 59 4.89 3.15 -6.58
N LYS A 60 4.33 3.21 -7.78
CA LYS A 60 5.06 3.05 -9.04
C LYS A 60 4.92 4.30 -9.90
N GLY A 61 6.01 5.05 -10.02
CA GLY A 61 6.12 6.18 -10.96
C GLY A 61 6.45 5.68 -12.36
N GLY A 62 6.04 6.38 -13.38
CA GLY A 62 6.19 5.97 -14.77
C GLY A 62 4.93 5.29 -15.31
N LEU A 63 5.00 4.78 -16.52
CA LEU A 63 3.90 4.04 -17.15
C LEU A 63 4.03 2.56 -16.82
N VAL A 64 3.03 2.02 -16.15
CA VAL A 64 2.97 0.62 -15.74
C VAL A 64 2.08 -0.13 -16.73
N SER A 65 2.51 -1.31 -17.14
CA SER A 65 1.74 -2.21 -17.99
C SER A 65 1.82 -3.64 -17.49
N PHE A 66 0.79 -4.42 -17.83
CA PHE A 66 0.75 -5.85 -17.60
C PHE A 66 0.42 -6.54 -18.94
N ALA A 67 1.33 -7.37 -19.42
CA ALA A 67 1.17 -8.12 -20.65
C ALA A 67 1.92 -9.45 -20.57
N ASP A 68 1.35 -10.51 -21.15
CA ASP A 68 1.95 -11.84 -21.17
C ASP A 68 2.38 -12.36 -19.78
N GLY A 69 1.56 -12.09 -18.77
CA GLY A 69 1.81 -12.50 -17.39
C GLY A 69 2.89 -11.69 -16.67
N GLN A 70 3.32 -10.55 -17.24
CA GLN A 70 4.42 -9.75 -16.70
C GLN A 70 4.07 -8.29 -16.49
N TRP A 71 4.53 -7.76 -15.38
CA TRP A 71 4.50 -6.33 -15.08
C TRP A 71 5.74 -5.65 -15.62
N SER A 72 5.58 -4.51 -16.23
CA SER A 72 6.68 -3.66 -16.69
C SER A 72 6.41 -2.19 -16.40
N LEU A 73 7.49 -1.44 -16.28
CA LEU A 73 7.46 0.00 -16.03
C LEU A 73 8.34 0.69 -17.06
N SER A 74 7.80 1.72 -17.71
CA SER A 74 8.53 2.59 -18.63
C SER A 74 8.75 3.96 -17.97
N ASP A 75 9.99 4.43 -17.96
CA ASP A 75 10.33 5.77 -17.48
C ASP A 75 10.10 6.85 -18.56
N GLU A 76 10.33 8.12 -18.21
CA GLU A 76 10.18 9.25 -19.13
C GLU A 76 11.13 9.19 -20.34
N SER A 77 12.25 8.48 -20.21
CA SER A 77 13.21 8.27 -21.29
C SER A 77 12.86 7.09 -22.20
N GLY A 78 11.77 6.37 -21.92
CA GLY A 78 11.34 5.20 -22.64
C GLY A 78 12.08 3.91 -22.27
N ASN A 79 12.93 3.93 -21.23
CA ASN A 79 13.55 2.73 -20.71
C ASN A 79 12.50 1.86 -20.01
N GLN A 80 12.46 0.59 -20.38
CA GLN A 80 11.51 -0.37 -19.85
C GLN A 80 12.22 -1.38 -18.95
N ARG A 81 11.62 -1.67 -17.79
CA ARG A 81 12.12 -2.70 -16.86
C ARG A 81 10.98 -3.53 -16.32
N ARG A 82 11.29 -4.77 -15.96
CA ARG A 82 10.38 -5.62 -15.20
C ARG A 82 10.21 -5.11 -13.78
N ILE A 83 8.97 -5.18 -13.31
CA ILE A 83 8.62 -4.90 -11.91
C ILE A 83 7.70 -6.01 -11.41
N ASN A 84 7.53 -6.09 -10.10
CA ASN A 84 6.51 -6.95 -9.50
C ASN A 84 5.84 -6.22 -8.33
N PRO A 85 4.99 -5.23 -8.61
CA PRO A 85 4.41 -4.39 -7.56
C PRO A 85 3.44 -5.15 -6.67
N VAL A 86 2.75 -6.15 -7.20
CA VAL A 86 1.85 -7.01 -6.43
C VAL A 86 2.62 -7.81 -5.38
N GLU A 87 3.71 -8.44 -5.78
CA GLU A 87 4.57 -9.18 -4.86
C GLU A 87 5.20 -8.28 -3.79
N GLN A 88 5.63 -7.08 -4.17
CA GLN A 88 6.17 -6.09 -3.24
C GLN A 88 5.14 -5.67 -2.20
N GLY A 89 3.93 -5.32 -2.64
CA GLY A 89 2.82 -4.97 -1.74
C GLY A 89 2.44 -6.12 -0.82
N ARG A 90 2.36 -7.34 -1.35
CA ARG A 90 2.05 -8.54 -0.57
C ARG A 90 3.13 -8.82 0.49
N LYS A 91 4.40 -8.73 0.14
CA LYS A 91 5.51 -8.90 1.09
C LYS A 91 5.47 -7.86 2.21
N ALA A 92 5.22 -6.61 1.85
CA ALA A 92 5.11 -5.53 2.84
C ALA A 92 3.93 -5.76 3.80
N LYS A 93 2.77 -6.18 3.29
CA LYS A 93 1.61 -6.55 4.10
C LYS A 93 1.95 -7.67 5.11
N HIS A 94 2.59 -8.73 4.66
CA HIS A 94 2.95 -9.84 5.54
C HIS A 94 4.05 -9.48 6.53
N ALA A 95 5.01 -8.64 6.14
CA ALA A 95 6.04 -8.12 7.04
C ALA A 95 5.43 -7.25 8.14
N LEU A 96 4.47 -6.39 7.80
CA LEU A 96 3.73 -5.59 8.77
C LEU A 96 3.01 -6.48 9.79
N ARG A 97 2.27 -7.49 9.33
CA ARG A 97 1.58 -8.43 10.22
C ARG A 97 2.53 -9.11 11.19
N ARG A 98 3.65 -9.65 10.69
CA ARG A 98 4.65 -10.29 11.53
C ARG A 98 5.32 -9.31 12.51
N TYR A 99 5.55 -8.08 12.09
CA TYR A 99 6.08 -7.05 12.98
C TYR A 99 5.13 -6.79 14.16
N LEU A 100 3.84 -6.56 13.88
CA LEU A 100 2.83 -6.30 14.91
C LEU A 100 2.67 -7.47 15.87
N GLU A 101 2.60 -8.71 15.37
CA GLU A 101 2.49 -9.92 16.19
C GLU A 101 3.65 -10.10 17.19
N ARG A 102 4.82 -9.53 16.90
CA ARG A 102 5.99 -9.60 17.80
C ARG A 102 6.03 -8.48 18.85
N GLN A 103 5.18 -7.47 18.73
CA GLN A 103 5.12 -6.42 19.74
C GLN A 103 4.40 -6.93 21.00
N SER A 104 4.99 -6.65 22.18
CA SER A 104 4.43 -7.10 23.48
C SER A 104 3.05 -6.48 23.77
N GLU A 105 2.80 -5.30 23.24
CA GLU A 105 1.55 -4.56 23.39
C GLU A 105 0.44 -5.09 22.44
N TRP A 106 0.82 -5.85 21.42
CA TRP A 106 -0.11 -6.37 20.43
C TRP A 106 -0.76 -7.67 20.90
N GLN A 107 -2.01 -7.63 21.31
CA GLN A 107 -2.74 -8.79 21.84
C GLN A 107 -3.89 -9.25 20.94
N LEU A 108 -4.07 -8.66 19.79
CA LEU A 108 -5.22 -8.88 18.92
C LEU A 108 -5.04 -9.96 17.87
N GLY A 109 -3.83 -10.54 17.75
CA GLY A 109 -3.54 -11.52 16.71
C GLY A 109 -3.45 -10.89 15.31
N LEU A 110 -4.08 -11.49 14.30
CA LEU A 110 -4.07 -10.97 12.94
C LEU A 110 -4.88 -9.68 12.81
N ILE A 111 -4.30 -8.69 12.15
CA ILE A 111 -5.00 -7.45 11.82
C ILE A 111 -5.56 -7.52 10.40
N ARG A 112 -6.64 -6.79 10.18
CA ARG A 112 -7.11 -6.52 8.82
C ARG A 112 -6.13 -5.58 8.14
N ALA A 113 -5.45 -6.09 7.12
CA ALA A 113 -4.52 -5.34 6.30
C ALA A 113 -4.70 -5.72 4.83
N GLU A 114 -4.56 -4.75 3.95
CA GLU A 114 -4.58 -5.01 2.52
C GLU A 114 -3.48 -4.18 1.83
N TRP A 115 -2.97 -4.69 0.71
CA TRP A 115 -2.02 -3.98 -0.11
C TRP A 115 -2.72 -3.27 -1.27
N PHE A 116 -2.14 -2.16 -1.70
CA PHE A 116 -2.57 -1.40 -2.87
C PHE A 116 -1.35 -0.97 -3.68
N VAL A 117 -1.50 -0.94 -4.98
CA VAL A 117 -0.49 -0.37 -5.89
C VAL A 117 -1.00 0.95 -6.44
N ALA A 118 -0.29 2.03 -6.14
CA ALA A 118 -0.61 3.37 -6.62
C ALA A 118 0.27 3.74 -7.82
N MET A 119 -0.36 4.03 -8.95
CA MET A 119 0.26 4.32 -10.23
C MET A 119 -0.26 5.66 -10.76
N PRO A 120 0.25 6.80 -10.25
CA PRO A 120 -0.34 8.11 -10.53
C PRO A 120 -0.26 8.56 -11.99
N PHE A 121 0.57 7.91 -12.79
CA PHE A 121 0.74 8.22 -14.22
C PHE A 121 0.09 7.19 -15.16
N THR A 122 -0.46 6.13 -14.62
CA THR A 122 -1.06 5.03 -15.40
C THR A 122 -2.57 5.03 -15.25
N GLN A 123 -3.30 5.04 -16.37
CA GLN A 123 -4.74 4.83 -16.36
C GLN A 123 -5.03 3.33 -16.14
N VAL A 124 -5.91 3.02 -15.20
CA VAL A 124 -6.33 1.65 -14.87
C VAL A 124 -7.83 1.53 -15.08
N ASP A 125 -8.24 0.70 -16.04
CA ASP A 125 -9.64 0.51 -16.38
C ASP A 125 -10.22 -0.82 -15.88
N GLY A 126 -9.37 -1.82 -15.65
CA GLY A 126 -9.78 -3.15 -15.19
C GLY A 126 -8.65 -3.86 -14.46
N ASP A 127 -8.82 -5.15 -14.26
CA ASP A 127 -7.79 -5.99 -13.66
C ASP A 127 -6.51 -5.99 -14.51
N MET A 128 -5.37 -6.01 -13.84
CA MET A 128 -4.07 -6.16 -14.46
C MET A 128 -3.49 -7.53 -14.07
N GLY A 129 -3.97 -8.55 -14.74
CA GLY A 129 -3.65 -9.94 -14.45
C GLY A 129 -4.44 -10.54 -13.27
N PRO A 130 -4.28 -11.84 -13.02
CA PRO A 130 -5.07 -12.57 -12.01
C PRO A 130 -4.90 -12.05 -10.58
N GLU A 131 -3.71 -11.54 -10.28
CA GLU A 131 -3.38 -11.03 -8.95
C GLU A 131 -3.59 -9.52 -8.81
N GLY A 132 -3.61 -8.79 -9.91
CA GLY A 132 -3.82 -7.35 -9.95
C GLY A 132 -5.29 -6.99 -10.09
N ARG A 133 -6.11 -7.30 -9.08
CA ARG A 133 -7.53 -6.97 -9.10
C ARG A 133 -7.74 -5.46 -9.11
N ARG A 134 -8.70 -4.99 -9.89
CA ARG A 134 -8.98 -3.57 -10.09
C ARG A 134 -9.11 -2.78 -8.79
N GLU A 135 -9.75 -3.34 -7.80
CA GLU A 135 -10.00 -2.70 -6.50
C GLU A 135 -8.73 -2.42 -5.68
N LEU A 136 -7.64 -3.14 -5.97
CA LEU A 136 -6.34 -2.96 -5.30
C LEU A 136 -5.40 -2.03 -6.08
N LEU A 137 -5.82 -1.56 -7.24
CA LEU A 137 -5.03 -0.71 -8.12
C LEU A 137 -5.57 0.72 -8.10
N ILE A 138 -4.69 1.66 -7.82
CA ILE A 138 -5.00 3.10 -7.77
C ILE A 138 -4.31 3.74 -8.97
N GLY A 139 -5.06 3.93 -10.03
CA GLY A 139 -4.58 4.54 -11.26
C GLY A 139 -4.71 6.06 -11.25
N LYS A 140 -4.30 6.69 -12.34
CA LYS A 140 -4.29 8.14 -12.52
C LYS A 140 -5.62 8.82 -12.16
N SER A 141 -6.74 8.27 -12.59
CA SER A 141 -8.07 8.82 -12.32
C SER A 141 -8.61 8.49 -10.93
N ASP A 142 -7.96 7.58 -10.20
CA ASP A 142 -8.38 7.18 -8.86
C ASP A 142 -7.73 8.00 -7.75
N VAL A 143 -6.61 8.67 -8.03
CA VAL A 143 -5.80 9.36 -7.01
C VAL A 143 -6.62 10.33 -6.17
N SER A 144 -7.52 11.09 -6.79
CA SER A 144 -8.36 12.06 -6.07
C SER A 144 -9.40 11.44 -5.13
N LYS A 145 -9.63 10.13 -5.22
CA LYS A 145 -10.61 9.37 -4.42
C LYS A 145 -9.99 8.12 -3.80
N MET A 146 -8.67 8.06 -3.70
CA MET A 146 -7.99 6.83 -3.32
C MET A 146 -8.35 6.35 -1.91
N LEU A 147 -8.56 7.25 -0.97
CA LEU A 147 -8.94 6.87 0.41
C LEU A 147 -10.34 6.26 0.46
N GLN A 148 -11.26 6.72 -0.38
CA GLN A 148 -12.58 6.13 -0.49
C GLN A 148 -12.49 4.68 -1.02
N GLN A 149 -11.68 4.45 -2.05
CA GLN A 149 -11.43 3.11 -2.57
C GLN A 149 -10.81 2.20 -1.51
N ILE A 150 -9.79 2.68 -0.80
CA ILE A 150 -9.12 1.95 0.28
C ILE A 150 -10.09 1.58 1.39
N ARG A 151 -10.91 2.52 1.86
CA ARG A 151 -11.92 2.26 2.90
C ARG A 151 -12.92 1.21 2.45
N THR A 152 -13.37 1.27 1.21
CA THR A 152 -14.31 0.29 0.64
C THR A 152 -13.73 -1.12 0.66
N VAL A 153 -12.48 -1.30 0.27
CA VAL A 153 -11.81 -2.60 0.28
C VAL A 153 -11.62 -3.12 1.70
N LEU A 154 -11.11 -2.29 2.61
CA LEU A 154 -10.86 -2.68 4.00
C LEU A 154 -12.14 -3.04 4.75
N THR A 155 -13.26 -2.39 4.46
CA THR A 155 -14.54 -2.66 5.12
C THR A 155 -15.40 -3.69 4.38
N SER A 156 -14.90 -4.28 3.31
CA SER A 156 -15.62 -5.31 2.56
C SER A 156 -15.96 -6.52 3.43
N PRO A 157 -17.20 -7.06 3.36
CA PRO A 157 -17.57 -8.30 4.05
C PRO A 157 -16.75 -9.53 3.64
N LEU A 158 -16.11 -9.47 2.47
CA LEU A 158 -15.23 -10.55 1.99
C LEU A 158 -13.89 -10.58 2.71
N ASN A 159 -13.51 -9.49 3.39
CA ASN A 159 -12.31 -9.44 4.20
C ASN A 159 -12.60 -10.01 5.59
N ALA A 160 -12.12 -11.22 5.85
CA ALA A 160 -12.42 -11.97 7.07
C ALA A 160 -11.47 -11.63 8.25
N ASP A 161 -10.46 -10.83 8.03
CA ASP A 161 -9.50 -10.48 9.08
C ASP A 161 -10.16 -9.59 10.17
N PRO A 162 -9.81 -9.75 11.45
CA PRO A 162 -10.39 -8.96 12.53
C PRO A 162 -10.05 -7.49 12.45
N PHE A 163 -10.93 -6.66 12.98
CA PHE A 163 -10.69 -5.21 13.11
C PHE A 163 -9.88 -4.94 14.39
N PRO A 164 -8.71 -4.32 14.29
CA PRO A 164 -8.05 -3.78 15.46
C PRO A 164 -8.77 -2.51 15.95
N SER A 165 -8.69 -2.25 17.26
CA SER A 165 -9.14 -0.96 17.75
C SER A 165 -8.13 0.14 17.36
N PRO A 166 -8.57 1.41 17.21
CA PRO A 166 -7.66 2.51 16.91
C PRO A 166 -6.53 2.66 17.94
N ALA A 167 -6.85 2.44 19.22
CA ALA A 167 -5.88 2.52 20.29
C ALA A 167 -4.78 1.46 20.18
N ASP A 168 -5.12 0.26 19.72
CA ASP A 168 -4.18 -0.85 19.60
C ASP A 168 -3.16 -0.62 18.49
N ILE A 169 -3.58 -0.01 17.38
CA ILE A 169 -2.67 0.33 16.27
C ILE A 169 -1.71 1.43 16.68
N THR A 170 -2.22 2.49 17.30
CA THR A 170 -1.41 3.65 17.71
C THR A 170 -0.36 3.29 18.77
N LEU A 171 -0.65 2.34 19.64
CA LEU A 171 0.29 1.87 20.67
C LEU A 171 1.38 0.94 20.13
N ALA A 172 1.14 0.27 19.02
CA ALA A 172 2.04 -0.74 18.46
C ALA A 172 3.08 -0.15 17.48
N ILE A 173 2.94 1.11 17.10
CA ILE A 173 3.78 1.80 16.11
C ILE A 173 4.39 3.07 16.68
#